data_b634f1bb83e18ce6f107654bc5317199
#
_entry.id   b634f1bb83e18ce6f107654bc5317199
#
_cell.length_a   1.000
_cell.length_b   1.000
_cell.length_c   1.000
_cell.angle_alpha   90.00
_cell.angle_beta   90.00
_cell.angle_gamma   90.00
#
_symmetry.space_group_name_H-M   'P 1'
#
loop_
_entity.id
_entity.type
_entity.pdbx_description
1 polymer ?
#
loop_
_entity_poly.entity_id
_entity_poly.type
_entity_poly.pdbx_seq_one_letter_code
_entity_poly.pdbx_strand_id
1 'polypeptide(L)'
;MLSRIRDNKQEELILKAVGTRASRLGHYTKKTDHSFVERICRDRNPTWKSLNSDWFGRYTPHFVHYDQHRYRALNLNPLWESKKTVEFRFFEGTTDAKTVAANALFCLLLAARAKDAKASSARAQRPYNEASAKYDFRVFLLRLGANGPMFKSMRKILMANLPGSAAWKDGRHDKPRANAEAQANAAVNG
;
A
#
# COMPACT_ATOMS: atom_id res chain seq x y z
N MET A 1 -11.73 11.15 3.19
CA MET A 1 -10.25 11.03 3.18
C MET A 1 -9.82 9.59 3.04
N LEU A 2 -10.21 8.68 3.90
CA LEU A 2 -9.76 7.28 3.92
C LEU A 2 -10.31 6.43 2.76
N SER A 3 -11.55 6.64 2.36
CA SER A 3 -12.13 6.02 1.17
C SER A 3 -11.41 6.41 -0.13
N ARG A 4 -10.61 7.47 -0.10
CA ARG A 4 -9.85 7.97 -1.23
C ARG A 4 -8.43 7.38 -1.31
N ILE A 5 -8.00 6.69 -0.27
CA ILE A 5 -6.74 5.98 -0.27
C ILE A 5 -6.96 4.69 -1.07
N ARG A 6 -6.39 4.61 -2.27
CA ARG A 6 -6.41 3.39 -3.10
C ARG A 6 -5.72 2.20 -2.43
N ASP A 7 -5.28 2.37 -1.21
CA ASP A 7 -4.48 1.44 -0.42
C ASP A 7 -5.25 0.17 -0.06
N ASN A 8 -6.56 0.28 0.14
CA ASN A 8 -7.40 -0.89 0.36
C ASN A 8 -7.32 -1.93 -0.76
N LYS A 9 -7.03 -1.49 -2.00
CA LYS A 9 -6.86 -2.39 -3.14
C LYS A 9 -5.46 -3.00 -3.21
N GLN A 10 -4.53 -2.45 -2.45
CA GLN A 10 -3.11 -2.80 -2.46
C GLN A 10 -2.59 -3.11 -1.04
N GLU A 11 -3.50 -3.22 -0.06
CA GLU A 11 -3.10 -3.36 1.34
C GLU A 11 -2.21 -4.59 1.55
N GLU A 12 -2.54 -5.72 0.93
CA GLU A 12 -1.70 -6.91 1.01
C GLU A 12 -0.32 -6.68 0.39
N LEU A 13 -0.26 -6.02 -0.76
CA LEU A 13 0.98 -5.68 -1.42
C LEU A 13 1.83 -4.72 -0.56
N ILE A 14 1.19 -3.75 0.10
CA ILE A 14 1.86 -2.83 1.03
C ILE A 14 2.44 -3.61 2.21
N LEU A 15 1.64 -4.46 2.87
CA LEU A 15 2.06 -5.26 4.01
C LEU A 15 3.26 -6.16 3.67
N LYS A 16 3.26 -6.77 2.49
CA LYS A 16 4.39 -7.56 1.98
C LYS A 16 5.61 -6.68 1.70
N ALA A 17 5.42 -5.53 1.06
CA ALA A 17 6.50 -4.60 0.70
C ALA A 17 7.24 -4.07 1.93
N VAL A 18 6.52 -3.66 2.96
CA VAL A 18 7.12 -3.15 4.20
C VAL A 18 7.64 -4.25 5.14
N GLY A 19 7.48 -5.52 4.75
CA GLY A 19 8.01 -6.66 5.50
C GLY A 19 7.24 -6.99 6.77
N THR A 20 5.95 -6.69 6.82
CA THR A 20 5.12 -7.01 8.00
C THR A 20 5.10 -8.51 8.26
N ARG A 21 5.56 -8.94 9.44
CA ARG A 21 5.62 -10.35 9.81
C ARG A 21 4.24 -10.99 9.93
N ALA A 22 4.14 -12.27 9.57
CA ALA A 22 2.90 -13.04 9.64
C ALA A 22 2.26 -13.04 11.04
N SER A 23 3.09 -13.11 12.11
CA SER A 23 2.62 -13.04 13.49
C SER A 23 1.89 -11.74 13.83
N ARG A 24 2.23 -10.62 13.18
CA ARG A 24 1.55 -9.34 13.38
C ARG A 24 0.27 -9.21 12.57
N LEU A 25 0.22 -9.81 11.38
CA LEU A 25 -0.96 -9.75 10.49
C LEU A 25 -2.21 -10.33 11.14
N GLY A 26 -2.07 -11.37 11.99
CA GLY A 26 -3.18 -11.99 12.71
C GLY A 26 -3.68 -11.20 13.91
N HIS A 27 -2.84 -10.32 14.50
CA HIS A 27 -3.13 -9.67 15.79
C HIS A 27 -3.10 -8.14 15.73
N TYR A 28 -1.98 -7.53 15.35
CA TYR A 28 -1.72 -6.09 15.53
C TYR A 28 -1.84 -5.26 14.25
N THR A 29 -1.88 -5.90 13.09
CA THR A 29 -1.91 -5.25 11.77
C THR A 29 -2.89 -5.95 10.83
N LYS A 30 -4.09 -6.26 11.35
CA LYS A 30 -5.17 -6.84 10.54
C LYS A 30 -5.49 -5.94 9.36
N LYS A 31 -5.84 -6.54 8.23
CA LYS A 31 -6.31 -5.77 7.06
C LYS A 31 -7.54 -4.95 7.43
N THR A 32 -7.73 -3.83 6.75
CA THR A 32 -8.92 -3.01 6.88
C THR A 32 -10.14 -3.80 6.43
N ASP A 33 -11.22 -3.71 7.19
CA ASP A 33 -12.47 -4.37 6.85
C ASP A 33 -13.06 -3.77 5.56
N HIS A 34 -13.31 -4.64 4.58
CA HIS A 34 -13.88 -4.22 3.30
C HIS A 34 -15.27 -3.61 3.46
N SER A 35 -16.08 -4.13 4.37
CA SER A 35 -17.40 -3.59 4.65
C SER A 35 -17.37 -2.14 5.16
N PHE A 36 -16.34 -1.80 5.95
CA PHE A 36 -16.10 -0.41 6.37
C PHE A 36 -15.82 0.50 5.16
N VAL A 37 -14.96 0.05 4.23
CA VAL A 37 -14.64 0.81 3.02
C VAL A 37 -15.89 1.00 2.15
N GLU A 38 -16.71 -0.04 2.00
CA GLU A 38 -17.97 0.06 1.27
C GLU A 38 -18.94 1.06 1.88
N ARG A 39 -19.12 1.03 3.21
CA ARG A 39 -20.01 1.99 3.92
C ARG A 39 -19.54 3.42 3.68
N ILE A 40 -18.26 3.72 3.87
CA ILE A 40 -17.71 5.07 3.64
C ILE A 40 -17.88 5.51 2.18
N CYS A 41 -17.72 4.60 1.21
CA CYS A 41 -17.87 4.94 -0.20
C CYS A 41 -19.31 5.19 -0.62
N ARG A 42 -20.29 4.60 0.08
CA ARG A 42 -21.73 4.83 -0.13
C ARG A 42 -22.22 6.12 0.50
N ASP A 43 -21.58 6.56 1.57
CA ASP A 43 -21.95 7.83 2.24
C ASP A 43 -21.53 9.03 1.37
N ARG A 44 -22.53 9.72 0.81
CA ARG A 44 -22.29 10.89 -0.05
C ARG A 44 -21.92 12.15 0.74
N ASN A 45 -22.33 12.22 2.01
CA ASN A 45 -22.09 13.35 2.90
C ASN A 45 -21.55 12.87 4.25
N PRO A 46 -20.31 12.33 4.29
CA PRO A 46 -19.76 11.74 5.50
C PRO A 46 -19.58 12.81 6.60
N THR A 47 -20.13 12.52 7.76
CA THR A 47 -19.96 13.31 8.98
C THR A 47 -18.96 12.61 9.92
N TRP A 48 -18.46 13.32 10.93
CA TRP A 48 -17.67 12.69 11.99
C TRP A 48 -18.43 11.57 12.70
N LYS A 49 -19.74 11.74 12.88
CA LYS A 49 -20.61 10.76 13.52
C LYS A 49 -20.80 9.53 12.65
N SER A 50 -21.07 9.69 11.34
CA SER A 50 -21.23 8.56 10.43
C SER A 50 -19.89 7.80 10.25
N LEU A 51 -18.78 8.49 10.10
CA LEU A 51 -17.45 7.88 10.02
C LEU A 51 -17.11 7.08 11.29
N ASN A 52 -17.43 7.62 12.47
CA ASN A 52 -17.25 6.93 13.74
C ASN A 52 -18.10 5.65 13.80
N SER A 53 -19.39 5.75 13.47
CA SER A 53 -20.30 4.60 13.46
C SER A 53 -19.86 3.53 12.46
N ASP A 54 -19.37 3.93 11.30
CA ASP A 54 -18.86 3.00 10.28
C ASP A 54 -17.60 2.27 10.74
N TRP A 55 -16.70 2.98 11.46
CA TRP A 55 -15.47 2.39 11.97
C TRP A 55 -15.72 1.39 13.09
N PHE A 56 -16.49 1.78 14.10
CA PHE A 56 -16.76 0.96 15.29
C PHE A 56 -17.95 0.01 15.14
N GLY A 57 -18.71 0.06 14.03
CA GLY A 57 -19.97 -0.66 13.87
C GLY A 57 -21.14 -0.07 14.67
N ARG A 58 -20.88 0.94 15.51
CA ARG A 58 -21.85 1.71 16.31
C ARG A 58 -21.26 3.08 16.63
N TYR A 59 -22.11 4.05 16.92
CA TYR A 59 -21.62 5.36 17.39
C TYR A 59 -20.93 5.24 18.75
N THR A 60 -19.66 5.57 18.78
CA THR A 60 -18.77 5.49 19.95
C THR A 60 -18.16 6.88 20.18
N PRO A 61 -18.85 7.78 20.92
CA PRO A 61 -18.44 9.19 21.06
C PRO A 61 -17.18 9.37 21.89
N HIS A 62 -16.88 8.42 22.78
CA HIS A 62 -15.71 8.45 23.64
C HIS A 62 -14.65 7.48 23.16
N PHE A 63 -13.40 7.92 23.23
CA PHE A 63 -12.27 7.08 22.89
C PHE A 63 -12.17 5.88 23.86
N VAL A 64 -12.09 4.67 23.28
CA VAL A 64 -11.86 3.43 24.02
C VAL A 64 -10.46 2.93 23.68
N HIS A 65 -9.52 3.06 24.62
CA HIS A 65 -8.11 2.79 24.39
C HIS A 65 -7.84 1.35 23.89
N TYR A 66 -8.53 0.36 24.43
CA TYR A 66 -8.35 -1.05 24.09
C TYR A 66 -9.39 -1.60 23.11
N ASP A 67 -10.07 -0.75 22.35
CA ASP A 67 -10.97 -1.20 21.31
C ASP A 67 -10.24 -2.00 20.23
N GLN A 68 -10.83 -3.13 19.80
CA GLN A 68 -10.19 -4.06 18.86
C GLN A 68 -9.91 -3.47 17.47
N HIS A 69 -10.63 -2.42 17.08
CA HIS A 69 -10.43 -1.76 15.79
C HIS A 69 -9.05 -1.10 15.68
N ARG A 70 -8.39 -0.80 16.82
CA ARG A 70 -7.01 -0.31 16.83
C ARG A 70 -5.98 -1.26 16.22
N TYR A 71 -6.28 -2.57 16.16
CA TYR A 71 -5.36 -3.60 15.68
C TYR A 71 -5.43 -3.80 14.16
N ARG A 72 -5.72 -2.75 13.42
CA ARG A 72 -5.67 -2.71 11.97
C ARG A 72 -4.37 -2.08 11.47
N ALA A 73 -3.96 -2.41 10.24
CA ALA A 73 -2.77 -1.85 9.59
C ALA A 73 -2.83 -0.31 9.54
N LEU A 74 -4.01 0.23 9.28
CA LEU A 74 -4.34 1.65 9.43
C LEU A 74 -5.31 1.79 10.60
N ASN A 75 -4.84 2.35 11.71
CA ASN A 75 -5.65 2.57 12.90
C ASN A 75 -6.25 3.97 12.91
N LEU A 76 -7.56 4.05 12.97
CA LEU A 76 -8.31 5.30 12.98
C LEU A 76 -8.83 5.68 14.38
N ASN A 77 -8.68 4.82 15.38
CA ASN A 77 -9.17 5.14 16.74
C ASN A 77 -8.68 6.52 17.22
N PRO A 78 -7.40 6.92 16.99
CA PRO A 78 -6.91 8.23 17.45
C PRO A 78 -7.58 9.44 16.78
N LEU A 79 -8.37 9.26 15.73
CA LEU A 79 -9.14 10.37 15.14
C LEU A 79 -10.18 10.94 16.12
N TRP A 80 -10.67 10.11 17.04
CA TRP A 80 -11.65 10.52 18.06
C TRP A 80 -11.01 10.85 19.41
N GLU A 81 -9.68 10.83 19.49
CA GLU A 81 -8.89 11.38 20.59
C GLU A 81 -8.69 12.90 20.43
N SER A 82 -8.09 13.51 21.45
CA SER A 82 -7.74 14.94 21.44
C SER A 82 -6.81 15.31 20.27
N LYS A 83 -5.85 14.44 19.94
CA LYS A 83 -4.83 14.67 18.88
C LYS A 83 -5.36 14.55 17.46
N LYS A 84 -6.48 13.86 17.23
CA LYS A 84 -7.11 13.65 15.92
C LYS A 84 -6.12 13.14 14.85
N THR A 85 -5.33 12.13 15.19
CA THR A 85 -4.30 11.55 14.34
C THR A 85 -4.72 10.23 13.71
N VAL A 86 -3.94 9.76 12.73
CA VAL A 86 -4.04 8.45 12.11
C VAL A 86 -2.74 7.70 12.40
N GLU A 87 -2.83 6.42 12.76
CA GLU A 87 -1.67 5.59 13.08
C GLU A 87 -1.45 4.53 11.99
N PHE A 88 -0.28 4.55 11.37
CA PHE A 88 0.17 3.50 10.44
C PHE A 88 0.93 2.42 11.23
N ARG A 89 0.33 1.23 11.35
CA ARG A 89 0.83 0.17 12.24
C ARG A 89 1.57 -0.97 11.51
N PHE A 90 1.70 -0.90 10.21
CA PHE A 90 2.21 -2.00 9.39
C PHE A 90 3.74 -2.10 9.31
N PHE A 91 4.48 -1.14 9.82
CA PHE A 91 5.94 -1.21 9.83
C PHE A 91 6.48 -2.08 10.96
N GLU A 92 7.59 -2.76 10.69
CA GLU A 92 8.41 -3.37 11.72
C GLU A 92 9.29 -2.32 12.40
N GLY A 93 9.66 -2.57 13.66
CA GLY A 93 10.64 -1.77 14.37
C GLY A 93 12.02 -1.87 13.70
N THR A 94 12.71 -0.75 13.58
CA THR A 94 14.05 -0.68 12.98
C THR A 94 14.87 0.45 13.61
N THR A 95 16.18 0.23 13.70
CA THR A 95 17.17 1.26 14.08
C THR A 95 17.90 1.85 12.89
N ASP A 96 17.63 1.34 11.66
CA ASP A 96 18.22 1.89 10.43
C ASP A 96 17.54 3.21 10.06
N ALA A 97 18.28 4.30 10.16
CA ALA A 97 17.80 5.64 9.89
C ALA A 97 17.26 5.82 8.45
N LYS A 98 17.81 5.12 7.47
CA LYS A 98 17.34 5.18 6.07
C LYS A 98 15.97 4.53 5.93
N THR A 99 15.75 3.41 6.61
CA THR A 99 14.46 2.74 6.65
C THR A 99 13.42 3.57 7.39
N VAL A 100 13.77 4.19 8.53
CA VAL A 100 12.87 5.11 9.25
C VAL A 100 12.44 6.27 8.34
N ALA A 101 13.40 6.91 7.67
CA ALA A 101 13.10 8.00 6.74
C ALA A 101 12.23 7.56 5.55
N ALA A 102 12.50 6.37 4.99
CA ALA A 102 11.68 5.80 3.90
C ALA A 102 10.23 5.55 4.35
N ASN A 103 10.04 4.98 5.54
CA ASN A 103 8.74 4.70 6.12
C ASN A 103 7.95 5.99 6.40
N ALA A 104 8.59 7.00 7.00
CA ALA A 104 7.98 8.30 7.27
C ALA A 104 7.55 8.99 5.96
N LEU A 105 8.43 9.02 4.97
CA LEU A 105 8.13 9.62 3.66
C LEU A 105 6.98 8.87 2.95
N PHE A 106 6.93 7.55 3.06
CA PHE A 106 5.82 6.75 2.53
C PHE A 106 4.48 7.11 3.18
N CYS A 107 4.43 7.25 4.51
CA CYS A 107 3.23 7.71 5.21
C CYS A 107 2.78 9.10 4.74
N LEU A 108 3.73 10.04 4.57
CA LEU A 108 3.44 11.39 4.07
C LEU A 108 2.87 11.37 2.65
N LEU A 109 3.42 10.56 1.76
CA LEU A 109 2.90 10.39 0.40
C LEU A 109 1.49 9.78 0.38
N LEU A 110 1.22 8.77 1.23
CA LEU A 110 -0.11 8.22 1.40
C LEU A 110 -1.10 9.29 1.86
N ALA A 111 -0.73 10.05 2.89
CA ALA A 111 -1.58 11.12 3.43
C ALA A 111 -1.82 12.24 2.41
N ALA A 112 -0.79 12.70 1.71
CA ALA A 112 -0.89 13.70 0.65
C ALA A 112 -1.83 13.21 -0.47
N ARG A 113 -1.61 11.99 -0.96
CA ARG A 113 -2.47 11.41 -1.99
C ARG A 113 -3.93 11.28 -1.55
N ALA A 114 -4.16 10.94 -0.27
CA ALA A 114 -5.52 10.86 0.27
C ALA A 114 -6.23 12.22 0.31
N LYS A 115 -5.49 13.30 0.55
CA LYS A 115 -6.01 14.68 0.51
C LYS A 115 -6.38 15.10 -0.91
N ASP A 116 -5.52 14.80 -1.87
CA ASP A 116 -5.65 15.28 -3.26
C ASP A 116 -6.58 14.40 -4.11
N ALA A 117 -6.92 13.20 -3.66
CA ALA A 117 -7.77 12.29 -4.42
C ALA A 117 -9.19 12.84 -4.58
N LYS A 118 -9.65 12.97 -5.82
CA LYS A 118 -10.98 13.51 -6.18
C LYS A 118 -12.10 12.49 -6.00
N ALA A 119 -11.78 11.19 -6.03
CA ALA A 119 -12.76 10.12 -5.94
C ALA A 119 -12.20 8.91 -5.20
N SER A 120 -13.10 8.15 -4.60
CA SER A 120 -12.86 6.87 -3.96
C SER A 120 -13.61 5.76 -4.68
N SER A 121 -13.24 4.52 -4.42
CA SER A 121 -13.87 3.36 -5.05
C SER A 121 -13.88 2.19 -4.06
N ALA A 122 -15.06 1.61 -3.88
CA ALA A 122 -15.30 0.38 -3.10
C ALA A 122 -15.00 -0.91 -3.88
N ARG A 123 -14.39 -0.84 -5.08
CA ARG A 123 -14.06 -2.05 -5.83
C ARG A 123 -13.19 -2.99 -5.01
N ALA A 124 -13.41 -4.29 -5.16
CA ALA A 124 -12.65 -5.34 -4.48
C ALA A 124 -11.14 -5.12 -4.58
N GLN A 125 -10.42 -5.56 -3.56
CA GLN A 125 -8.96 -5.55 -3.53
C GLN A 125 -8.43 -6.36 -4.72
N ARG A 126 -7.34 -5.88 -5.33
CA ARG A 126 -6.61 -6.68 -6.31
C ARG A 126 -5.89 -7.80 -5.55
N PRO A 127 -6.03 -9.08 -5.97
CA PRO A 127 -5.27 -10.16 -5.37
C PRO A 127 -3.76 -9.87 -5.46
N TYR A 128 -3.02 -10.23 -4.41
CA TYR A 128 -1.57 -10.21 -4.45
C TYR A 128 -1.08 -11.23 -5.49
N ASN A 129 -0.19 -10.79 -6.38
CA ASN A 129 0.48 -11.64 -7.35
C ASN A 129 2.00 -11.55 -7.12
N GLU A 130 2.59 -12.65 -6.70
CA GLU A 130 4.00 -12.73 -6.38
C GLU A 130 4.91 -12.45 -7.58
N ALA A 131 4.55 -12.94 -8.75
CA ALA A 131 5.32 -12.76 -9.97
C ALA A 131 5.45 -11.28 -10.39
N SER A 132 4.39 -10.48 -10.19
CA SER A 132 4.38 -9.05 -10.55
C SER A 132 4.54 -8.10 -9.36
N ALA A 133 4.71 -8.62 -8.14
CA ALA A 133 4.62 -7.83 -6.90
C ALA A 133 5.53 -6.60 -6.90
N LYS A 134 6.80 -6.76 -7.24
CA LYS A 134 7.76 -5.65 -7.26
C LYS A 134 7.44 -4.59 -8.31
N TYR A 135 7.00 -5.02 -9.50
CA TYR A 135 6.55 -4.14 -10.57
C TYR A 135 5.29 -3.36 -10.15
N ASP A 136 4.27 -4.07 -9.65
CA ASP A 136 3.01 -3.47 -9.23
C ASP A 136 3.22 -2.46 -8.10
N PHE A 137 4.09 -2.77 -7.14
CA PHE A 137 4.42 -1.85 -6.06
C PHE A 137 5.21 -0.64 -6.54
N ARG A 138 6.15 -0.80 -7.48
CA ARG A 138 6.81 0.34 -8.13
C ARG A 138 5.79 1.26 -8.81
N VAL A 139 4.86 0.70 -9.57
CA VAL A 139 3.80 1.48 -10.23
C VAL A 139 2.94 2.21 -9.19
N PHE A 140 2.62 1.54 -8.08
CA PHE A 140 1.90 2.15 -6.96
C PHE A 140 2.66 3.35 -6.38
N LEU A 141 3.95 3.20 -6.06
CA LEU A 141 4.79 4.29 -5.54
C LEU A 141 4.88 5.49 -6.51
N LEU A 142 5.02 5.22 -7.81
CA LEU A 142 5.03 6.29 -8.84
C LEU A 142 3.69 7.05 -8.88
N ARG A 143 2.57 6.34 -8.72
CA ARG A 143 1.22 6.94 -8.64
C ARG A 143 0.98 7.73 -7.36
N LEU A 144 1.71 7.42 -6.28
CA LEU A 144 1.73 8.24 -5.06
C LEU A 144 2.53 9.53 -5.23
N GLY A 145 3.27 9.69 -6.33
CA GLY A 145 4.14 10.83 -6.55
C GLY A 145 5.60 10.59 -6.19
N ALA A 146 5.99 9.35 -5.84
CA ALA A 146 7.38 9.00 -5.54
C ALA A 146 8.26 8.93 -6.80
N ASN A 147 8.29 10.03 -7.57
CA ASN A 147 9.02 10.16 -8.85
C ASN A 147 10.39 10.83 -8.64
N GLY A 148 11.26 10.64 -9.63
CA GLY A 148 12.57 11.32 -9.64
C GLY A 148 13.64 10.73 -8.72
N PRO A 149 14.84 11.33 -8.72
CA PRO A 149 16.02 10.84 -8.00
C PRO A 149 15.87 10.94 -6.48
N MET A 150 15.19 11.96 -5.96
CA MET A 150 14.94 12.17 -4.53
C MET A 150 14.31 10.95 -3.85
N PHE A 151 13.39 10.26 -4.53
CA PHE A 151 12.70 9.10 -4.00
C PHE A 151 13.37 7.75 -4.32
N LYS A 152 14.55 7.76 -4.98
CA LYS A 152 15.23 6.54 -5.41
C LYS A 152 15.57 5.62 -4.23
N SER A 153 16.12 6.18 -3.15
CA SER A 153 16.47 5.43 -1.94
C SER A 153 15.24 4.82 -1.28
N MET A 154 14.19 5.61 -1.07
CA MET A 154 12.92 5.15 -0.51
C MET A 154 12.32 4.00 -1.34
N ARG A 155 12.23 4.17 -2.66
CA ARG A 155 11.71 3.10 -3.53
C ARG A 155 12.53 1.82 -3.43
N LYS A 156 13.87 1.91 -3.38
CA LYS A 156 14.76 0.75 -3.23
C LYS A 156 14.48 0.01 -1.91
N ILE A 157 14.38 0.75 -0.80
CA ILE A 157 14.14 0.19 0.52
C ILE A 157 12.76 -0.50 0.58
N LEU A 158 11.71 0.20 0.19
CA LEU A 158 10.33 -0.32 0.26
C LEU A 158 10.07 -1.50 -0.69
N MET A 159 10.84 -1.63 -1.78
CA MET A 159 10.71 -2.76 -2.70
C MET A 159 11.62 -3.94 -2.35
N ALA A 160 12.47 -3.83 -1.33
CA ALA A 160 13.47 -4.86 -1.02
C ALA A 160 12.86 -6.22 -0.68
N ASN A 161 11.73 -6.21 0.03
CA ASN A 161 11.04 -7.44 0.49
C ASN A 161 10.15 -8.09 -0.58
N LEU A 162 10.02 -7.49 -1.76
CA LEU A 162 9.14 -8.03 -2.79
C LEU A 162 9.93 -8.85 -3.82
N PRO A 163 9.40 -10.01 -4.23
CA PRO A 163 9.98 -10.81 -5.30
C PRO A 163 9.75 -10.18 -6.68
N GLY A 164 10.43 -10.72 -7.67
CA GLY A 164 10.29 -10.34 -9.06
C GLY A 164 11.10 -9.12 -9.48
N SER A 165 10.79 -8.58 -10.64
CA SER A 165 11.48 -7.45 -11.26
C SER A 165 10.68 -6.15 -11.08
N ALA A 166 11.35 -5.05 -10.77
CA ALA A 166 10.73 -3.73 -10.77
C ALA A 166 10.50 -3.18 -12.19
N ALA A 167 11.23 -3.69 -13.18
CA ALA A 167 11.16 -3.23 -14.57
C ALA A 167 10.15 -4.01 -15.42
N TRP A 168 9.96 -5.30 -15.13
CA TRP A 168 9.18 -6.22 -15.95
C TRP A 168 8.08 -6.87 -15.11
N LYS A 169 6.85 -6.79 -15.62
CA LYS A 169 5.69 -7.35 -14.92
C LYS A 169 5.65 -8.87 -14.98
N ASP A 170 5.88 -9.41 -16.16
CA ASP A 170 5.74 -10.84 -16.47
C ASP A 170 7.09 -11.51 -16.76
N GLY A 171 8.18 -10.99 -16.14
CA GLY A 171 9.54 -11.40 -16.43
C GLY A 171 10.15 -10.66 -17.61
N ARG A 172 11.47 -10.83 -17.81
CA ARG A 172 12.16 -10.27 -18.96
C ARG A 172 11.86 -11.15 -20.17
N HIS A 173 11.15 -10.65 -21.13
CA HIS A 173 11.07 -11.25 -22.46
C HIS A 173 12.42 -10.93 -23.16
N ASP A 174 13.33 -11.85 -23.14
CA ASP A 174 14.52 -11.76 -23.99
C ASP A 174 14.01 -11.83 -25.44
N LYS A 175 13.95 -10.68 -26.10
CA LYS A 175 13.84 -10.68 -27.56
C LYS A 175 15.04 -11.44 -28.10
N PRO A 176 14.85 -12.45 -28.97
CA PRO A 176 15.96 -13.07 -29.67
C PRO A 176 16.81 -11.93 -30.26
N ARG A 177 18.11 -11.91 -29.99
CA ARG A 177 18.99 -10.93 -30.61
C ARG A 177 18.88 -11.18 -32.11
N ALA A 178 18.49 -10.17 -32.90
CA ALA A 178 18.43 -10.25 -34.36
C ALA A 178 19.75 -10.79 -35.01
N ASN A 179 20.84 -10.69 -34.27
CA ASN A 179 22.16 -11.26 -34.67
C ASN A 179 22.25 -12.79 -34.59
N ALA A 180 21.39 -13.48 -33.83
CA ALA A 180 21.39 -14.94 -33.77
C ALA A 180 20.74 -15.57 -35.02
N GLU A 181 19.69 -14.91 -35.54
CA GLU A 181 19.05 -15.34 -36.79
C GLU A 181 19.94 -15.07 -38.03
N ALA A 182 20.68 -13.95 -38.04
CA ALA A 182 21.62 -13.66 -39.11
C ALA A 182 22.81 -14.68 -39.14
N GLN A 183 23.30 -15.13 -37.99
CA GLN A 183 24.33 -16.12 -37.89
C GLN A 183 23.85 -17.54 -38.22
N ALA A 184 22.61 -17.89 -37.86
CA ALA A 184 22.02 -19.18 -38.22
C ALA A 184 21.78 -19.28 -39.72
N ASN A 185 21.29 -18.19 -40.37
CA ASN A 185 21.11 -18.14 -41.81
C ASN A 185 22.44 -18.12 -42.63
N ALA A 186 23.51 -17.57 -42.07
CA ALA A 186 24.83 -17.62 -42.70
C ALA A 186 25.49 -18.99 -42.64
N ALA A 187 25.18 -19.80 -41.60
CA ALA A 187 25.69 -21.16 -41.43
C ALA A 187 24.99 -22.22 -42.30
N VAL A 188 23.78 -21.91 -42.84
CA VAL A 188 23.00 -22.83 -43.68
C VAL A 188 23.31 -22.62 -45.18
N ASN A 189 23.88 -21.47 -45.56
CA ASN A 189 24.18 -21.11 -46.96
C ASN A 189 25.68 -21.07 -47.31
N GLY A 190 26.52 -21.64 -46.49
CA GLY A 190 27.96 -21.88 -46.77
C GLY A 190 28.27 -23.36 -46.72
#